data_1a2655c7a7210adfb6c116f9ebca49e7
#
_entry.id   1a2655c7a7210adfb6c116f9ebca49e7
#
_cell.length_a   1.000
_cell.length_b   1.000
_cell.length_c   1.000
_cell.angle_alpha   90.00
_cell.angle_beta   90.00
_cell.angle_gamma   90.00
#
_symmetry.space_group_name_H-M   'P 1'
#
loop_
_entity.id
_entity.type
_entity.pdbx_description
1 polymer ?
#
loop_
_entity_poly.entity_id
_entity_poly.type
_entity_poly.pdbx_seq_one_letter_code
_entity_poly.pdbx_strand_id
1 'polypeptide(L)'
;MNPISSLSSRMMRLVPRLIAVVAIFSLALFATRSYSQNMNSAPDQSHQRLEPASWPDNSLTISNLGHATVLMNFFGTRVLADPSLFSRVGMSIDSILTIGPKRFVEPPLAPAQLQQLDVILITHAHMDHLDIPSLKALPKSAVVVACDKCSQIIAPLGFKDVRELKWGESTVVKGLTIRAMGARHWGKRWPPFGEDYGFNSYVLEKDGHRMLLACDSADTDLFASMASTPPDVAVFSIGAYDPWILNHANPEQVWAMFQSTRAHYLVPIHWGTFKLSKEPMEEPLQRLIKAAGDQQDRIVLRQIGGSWTMPATIESRQAAGR
;
A
#
# COMPACT_ATOMS: atom_id res chain seq x y z
N MET A 1 47.63 -15.04 -38.11
CA MET A 1 46.43 -14.34 -37.58
C MET A 1 46.47 -14.47 -36.05
N ASN A 2 46.64 -13.38 -35.35
CA ASN A 2 47.02 -13.33 -33.94
C ASN A 2 45.72 -13.29 -33.05
N PRO A 3 45.48 -14.25 -32.16
CA PRO A 3 44.26 -14.29 -31.33
C PRO A 3 44.23 -13.31 -30.14
N ILE A 4 45.27 -12.48 -29.99
CA ILE A 4 45.41 -11.57 -28.80
C ILE A 4 44.58 -10.27 -28.94
N SER A 5 44.14 -9.89 -30.16
CA SER A 5 43.44 -8.62 -30.40
C SER A 5 41.96 -8.63 -30.03
N SER A 6 41.31 -9.80 -29.86
CA SER A 6 39.91 -9.91 -29.54
C SER A 6 39.56 -9.89 -28.02
N LEU A 7 40.54 -10.23 -27.16
CA LEU A 7 40.38 -10.19 -25.71
C LEU A 7 40.43 -8.75 -25.15
N SER A 8 41.26 -7.87 -25.73
CA SER A 8 41.44 -6.50 -25.22
C SER A 8 40.19 -5.63 -25.44
N SER A 9 39.44 -5.83 -26.57
CA SER A 9 38.26 -5.07 -26.85
C SER A 9 37.03 -5.47 -26.00
N ARG A 10 36.95 -6.71 -25.56
CA ARG A 10 35.92 -7.18 -24.62
C ARG A 10 36.18 -6.71 -23.20
N MET A 11 37.43 -6.72 -22.74
CA MET A 11 37.80 -6.18 -21.42
C MET A 11 37.56 -4.67 -21.33
N MET A 12 37.89 -3.89 -22.38
CA MET A 12 37.66 -2.44 -22.39
C MET A 12 36.18 -2.03 -22.35
N ARG A 13 35.26 -2.91 -22.72
CA ARG A 13 33.78 -2.65 -22.61
C ARG A 13 33.20 -3.11 -21.28
N LEU A 14 33.85 -3.99 -20.54
CA LEU A 14 33.38 -4.50 -19.24
C LEU A 14 33.78 -3.58 -18.07
N VAL A 15 34.94 -2.93 -18.16
CA VAL A 15 35.47 -2.05 -17.10
C VAL A 15 34.53 -0.87 -16.78
N PRO A 16 34.01 -0.09 -17.75
CA PRO A 16 33.10 1.02 -17.42
C PRO A 16 31.76 0.57 -16.86
N ARG A 17 31.29 -0.65 -17.23
CA ARG A 17 30.05 -1.21 -16.65
C ARG A 17 30.25 -1.68 -15.21
N LEU A 18 31.42 -2.25 -14.90
CA LEU A 18 31.76 -2.65 -13.54
C LEU A 18 31.96 -1.43 -12.63
N ILE A 19 32.58 -0.35 -13.13
CA ILE A 19 32.75 0.92 -12.40
C ILE A 19 31.41 1.59 -12.14
N ALA A 20 30.46 1.57 -13.09
CA ALA A 20 29.14 2.12 -12.91
C ALA A 20 28.33 1.34 -11.84
N VAL A 21 28.44 0.02 -11.83
CA VAL A 21 27.79 -0.83 -10.83
C VAL A 21 28.39 -0.60 -9.44
N VAL A 22 29.71 -0.51 -9.32
CA VAL A 22 30.41 -0.22 -8.05
C VAL A 22 30.09 1.21 -7.55
N ALA A 23 29.99 2.19 -8.43
CA ALA A 23 29.63 3.56 -8.06
C ALA A 23 28.18 3.65 -7.55
N ILE A 24 27.24 2.92 -8.16
CA ILE A 24 25.84 2.85 -7.69
C ILE A 24 25.78 2.15 -6.31
N PHE A 25 26.55 1.07 -6.10
CA PHE A 25 26.64 0.41 -4.80
C PHE A 25 27.29 1.29 -3.73
N SER A 26 28.31 2.07 -4.08
CA SER A 26 28.97 2.99 -3.14
C SER A 26 28.09 4.16 -2.74
N LEU A 27 27.29 4.73 -3.65
CA LEU A 27 26.31 5.77 -3.32
C LEU A 27 25.19 5.22 -2.42
N ALA A 28 24.72 4.00 -2.66
CA ALA A 28 23.71 3.36 -1.81
C ALA A 28 24.25 3.09 -0.39
N LEU A 29 25.51 2.65 -0.26
CA LEU A 29 26.17 2.43 1.04
C LEU A 29 26.45 3.73 1.80
N PHE A 30 26.75 4.84 1.12
CA PHE A 30 26.99 6.14 1.75
C PHE A 30 25.68 6.76 2.25
N ALA A 31 24.57 6.62 1.50
CA ALA A 31 23.24 7.06 1.91
C ALA A 31 22.77 6.31 3.17
N THR A 32 23.09 5.01 3.32
CA THR A 32 22.70 4.22 4.49
C THR A 32 23.54 4.55 5.75
N ARG A 33 24.78 5.02 5.59
CA ARG A 33 25.68 5.30 6.73
C ARG A 33 25.43 6.65 7.38
N SER A 34 25.02 7.67 6.64
CA SER A 34 24.66 9.00 7.17
C SER A 34 23.31 9.00 7.90
N TYR A 35 22.50 7.96 7.70
CA TYR A 35 21.15 7.88 8.22
C TYR A 35 21.03 7.22 9.60
N SER A 36 22.08 6.52 10.05
CA SER A 36 22.06 5.72 11.29
C SER A 36 22.20 6.53 12.59
N GLN A 37 22.47 7.83 12.54
CA GLN A 37 22.85 8.60 13.73
C GLN A 37 21.74 9.46 14.39
N ASN A 38 20.51 9.50 13.83
CA ASN A 38 19.42 10.34 14.37
C ASN A 38 18.15 9.59 14.81
N MET A 39 18.27 8.30 15.18
CA MET A 39 17.14 7.44 15.46
C MET A 39 17.09 6.97 16.92
N ASN A 40 16.93 7.90 17.86
CA ASN A 40 16.57 7.57 19.24
C ASN A 40 15.26 8.27 19.58
N SER A 41 14.14 7.67 19.22
CA SER A 41 12.83 7.70 19.89
C SER A 41 11.72 7.26 18.91
N ALA A 42 11.55 5.94 18.74
CA ALA A 42 10.24 5.45 18.32
C ALA A 42 9.31 5.51 19.54
N PRO A 43 8.08 6.03 19.44
CA PRO A 43 7.15 5.97 20.55
C PRO A 43 6.89 4.51 20.90
N ASP A 44 6.86 4.22 22.20
CA ASP A 44 6.46 2.93 22.77
C ASP A 44 5.01 2.63 22.37
N GLN A 45 4.83 1.88 21.29
CA GLN A 45 3.53 1.42 20.84
C GLN A 45 3.29 0.05 21.45
N SER A 46 2.63 0.01 22.59
CA SER A 46 2.07 -1.24 23.14
C SER A 46 1.07 -1.79 22.11
N HIS A 47 1.54 -2.70 21.25
CA HIS A 47 0.71 -3.34 20.23
C HIS A 47 -0.37 -4.18 20.90
N GLN A 48 -1.62 -3.72 20.82
CA GLN A 48 -2.74 -4.59 21.11
C GLN A 48 -2.64 -5.81 20.17
N ARG A 49 -2.60 -7.01 20.76
CA ARG A 49 -2.45 -8.25 19.98
C ARG A 49 -3.62 -8.36 19.00
N LEU A 50 -3.32 -8.33 17.71
CA LEU A 50 -4.33 -8.54 16.67
C LEU A 50 -4.75 -10.00 16.64
N GLU A 51 -6.06 -10.23 16.72
CA GLU A 51 -6.66 -11.56 16.59
C GLU A 51 -7.73 -11.56 15.49
N PRO A 52 -7.33 -11.56 14.20
CA PRO A 52 -8.29 -11.46 13.09
C PRO A 52 -9.31 -12.60 13.05
N ALA A 53 -8.99 -13.76 13.63
CA ALA A 53 -9.92 -14.89 13.72
C ALA A 53 -11.14 -14.61 14.60
N SER A 54 -11.04 -13.66 15.54
CA SER A 54 -12.14 -13.26 16.44
C SER A 54 -13.02 -12.15 15.88
N TRP A 55 -12.69 -11.58 14.71
CA TRP A 55 -13.47 -10.50 14.14
C TRP A 55 -14.84 -10.96 13.68
N PRO A 56 -15.91 -10.21 14.01
CA PRO A 56 -17.27 -10.60 13.68
C PRO A 56 -17.50 -10.53 12.16
N ASP A 57 -18.20 -11.55 11.61
CA ASP A 57 -18.48 -11.63 10.17
C ASP A 57 -19.70 -10.79 9.73
N ASN A 58 -20.37 -10.14 10.65
CA ASN A 58 -21.51 -9.23 10.38
C ASN A 58 -21.14 -7.75 10.43
N SER A 59 -19.85 -7.41 10.36
CA SER A 59 -19.38 -6.03 10.36
C SER A 59 -18.12 -5.87 9.50
N LEU A 60 -17.76 -4.60 9.23
CA LEU A 60 -16.46 -4.24 8.67
C LEU A 60 -15.47 -4.01 9.80
N THR A 61 -14.42 -4.82 9.87
CA THR A 61 -13.26 -4.60 10.74
C THR A 61 -12.01 -4.39 9.90
N ILE A 62 -11.23 -3.36 10.19
CA ILE A 62 -10.02 -2.96 9.45
C ILE A 62 -8.83 -2.89 10.40
N SER A 63 -7.67 -3.34 9.95
CA SER A 63 -6.39 -3.17 10.63
C SER A 63 -5.33 -2.65 9.66
N ASN A 64 -4.54 -1.67 10.11
CA ASN A 64 -3.35 -1.19 9.42
C ASN A 64 -2.14 -2.04 9.86
N LEU A 65 -1.64 -2.92 8.99
CA LEU A 65 -0.47 -3.77 9.27
C LEU A 65 0.86 -3.05 9.00
N GLY A 66 0.77 -1.76 8.68
CA GLY A 66 1.91 -0.90 8.34
C GLY A 66 2.03 -0.66 6.84
N HIS A 67 2.52 0.51 6.50
CA HIS A 67 2.61 1.02 5.14
C HIS A 67 1.23 1.05 4.46
N ALA A 68 1.11 0.47 3.26
CA ALA A 68 -0.16 0.33 2.55
C ALA A 68 -0.88 -1.01 2.84
N THR A 69 -0.32 -1.83 3.74
CA THR A 69 -0.88 -3.16 4.04
C THR A 69 -2.09 -3.03 4.96
N VAL A 70 -3.26 -3.32 4.42
CA VAL A 70 -4.54 -3.28 5.14
C VAL A 70 -5.17 -4.66 5.17
N LEU A 71 -5.38 -5.19 6.38
CA LEU A 71 -6.19 -6.40 6.59
C LEU A 71 -7.61 -5.99 6.97
N MET A 72 -8.59 -6.60 6.33
CA MET A 72 -9.99 -6.33 6.66
C MET A 72 -10.84 -7.60 6.66
N ASN A 73 -11.84 -7.62 7.53
CA ASN A 73 -12.98 -8.50 7.42
C ASN A 73 -14.15 -7.67 6.90
N PHE A 74 -14.49 -7.83 5.64
CA PHE A 74 -15.58 -7.12 4.99
C PHE A 74 -16.84 -8.00 5.01
N PHE A 75 -17.58 -7.94 6.11
CA PHE A 75 -18.80 -8.73 6.32
C PHE A 75 -18.60 -10.21 5.95
N GLY A 76 -17.61 -10.85 6.59
CA GLY A 76 -17.26 -12.27 6.41
C GLY A 76 -16.40 -12.58 5.19
N THR A 77 -15.93 -11.58 4.44
CA THR A 77 -14.93 -11.74 3.40
C THR A 77 -13.58 -11.17 3.87
N ARG A 78 -12.57 -12.04 4.00
CA ARG A 78 -11.23 -11.67 4.48
C ARG A 78 -10.37 -11.15 3.34
N VAL A 79 -9.99 -9.88 3.40
CA VAL A 79 -9.24 -9.17 2.34
C VAL A 79 -7.93 -8.63 2.90
N LEU A 80 -6.85 -8.85 2.18
CA LEU A 80 -5.54 -8.26 2.46
C LEU A 80 -5.12 -7.40 1.25
N ALA A 81 -4.95 -6.10 1.47
CA ALA A 81 -4.49 -5.18 0.43
C ALA A 81 -2.98 -4.91 0.57
N ASP A 82 -2.30 -4.84 -0.57
CA ASP A 82 -0.90 -4.45 -0.77
C ASP A 82 0.06 -5.03 0.30
N PRO A 83 0.19 -6.36 0.38
CA PRO A 83 0.94 -7.01 1.45
C PRO A 83 2.44 -6.73 1.35
N SER A 84 2.99 -6.04 2.35
CA SER A 84 4.42 -5.88 2.59
C SER A 84 4.74 -6.33 4.03
N LEU A 85 5.00 -7.63 4.24
CA LEU A 85 4.97 -8.30 5.55
C LEU A 85 6.37 -8.57 6.13
N PHE A 86 7.44 -8.18 5.46
CA PHE A 86 8.80 -8.43 5.90
C PHE A 86 9.54 -7.16 6.32
N SER A 87 10.73 -7.33 6.88
CA SER A 87 11.54 -6.24 7.42
C SER A 87 12.06 -5.24 6.37
N ARG A 88 11.97 -5.56 5.08
CA ARG A 88 12.35 -4.69 3.96
C ARG A 88 11.40 -4.86 2.80
N VAL A 89 11.24 -3.77 2.02
CA VAL A 89 10.63 -3.77 0.70
C VAL A 89 11.66 -3.35 -0.34
N GLY A 90 11.49 -3.81 -1.59
CA GLY A 90 12.42 -3.46 -2.67
C GLY A 90 12.77 -4.65 -3.56
N MET A 91 13.98 -4.63 -4.12
CA MET A 91 14.47 -5.70 -4.96
C MET A 91 14.76 -6.96 -4.14
N SER A 92 14.04 -8.03 -4.41
CA SER A 92 14.25 -9.33 -3.78
C SER A 92 15.02 -10.28 -4.70
N ILE A 93 16.09 -10.86 -4.21
CA ILE A 93 16.89 -11.89 -4.87
C ILE A 93 16.53 -13.24 -4.23
N ASP A 94 15.87 -14.12 -4.98
CA ASP A 94 15.41 -15.46 -4.58
C ASP A 94 14.64 -15.52 -3.24
N SER A 95 14.07 -14.39 -2.82
CA SER A 95 13.41 -14.21 -1.51
C SER A 95 14.35 -14.45 -0.30
N ILE A 96 15.66 -14.52 -0.51
CA ILE A 96 16.67 -14.66 0.53
C ILE A 96 17.19 -13.29 0.98
N LEU A 97 17.36 -12.36 0.02
CA LEU A 97 17.88 -11.02 0.26
C LEU A 97 16.96 -9.99 -0.38
N THR A 98 16.46 -9.04 0.40
CA THR A 98 15.75 -7.87 -0.12
C THR A 98 16.60 -6.62 0.08
N ILE A 99 16.89 -5.93 -1.03
CA ILE A 99 17.61 -4.65 -1.07
C ILE A 99 16.59 -3.52 -1.20
N GLY A 100 16.57 -2.63 -0.21
CA GLY A 100 15.67 -1.49 -0.16
C GLY A 100 15.38 -1.01 1.26
N PRO A 101 14.42 -0.12 1.45
CA PRO A 101 14.09 0.47 2.75
C PRO A 101 13.77 -0.58 3.81
N LYS A 102 14.29 -0.36 5.02
CA LYS A 102 13.98 -1.18 6.19
C LYS A 102 12.71 -0.65 6.88
N ARG A 103 11.91 -1.55 7.42
CA ARG A 103 10.78 -1.21 8.30
C ARG A 103 11.27 -0.60 9.62
N PHE A 104 10.56 0.40 10.10
CA PHE A 104 10.77 1.00 11.41
C PHE A 104 9.87 0.39 12.49
N VAL A 105 8.71 -0.14 12.07
CA VAL A 105 7.75 -0.80 12.96
C VAL A 105 7.59 -2.24 12.51
N GLU A 106 7.78 -3.21 13.41
CA GLU A 106 7.62 -4.63 13.08
C GLU A 106 6.20 -4.94 12.60
N PRO A 107 6.01 -5.89 11.67
CA PRO A 107 4.69 -6.29 11.24
C PRO A 107 3.90 -6.85 12.44
N PRO A 108 2.66 -6.37 12.67
CA PRO A 108 1.87 -6.85 13.82
C PRO A 108 1.39 -8.29 13.66
N LEU A 109 1.44 -8.85 12.45
CA LEU A 109 1.12 -10.24 12.12
C LEU A 109 2.18 -10.83 11.23
N ALA A 110 2.60 -12.07 11.54
CA ALA A 110 3.42 -12.87 10.64
C ALA A 110 2.56 -13.48 9.51
N PRO A 111 3.12 -13.80 8.33
CA PRO A 111 2.38 -14.43 7.23
C PRO A 111 1.65 -15.73 7.63
N ALA A 112 2.19 -16.50 8.58
CA ALA A 112 1.54 -17.71 9.10
C ALA A 112 0.19 -17.45 9.79
N GLN A 113 -0.06 -16.23 10.26
CA GLN A 113 -1.33 -15.81 10.89
C GLN A 113 -2.36 -15.31 9.87
N LEU A 114 -1.97 -15.20 8.59
CA LEU A 114 -2.78 -14.71 7.47
C LEU A 114 -3.23 -15.82 6.50
N GLN A 115 -3.46 -17.04 7.03
CA GLN A 115 -3.77 -18.19 6.18
C GLN A 115 -5.26 -18.30 5.77
N GLN A 116 -6.14 -17.49 6.39
CA GLN A 116 -7.58 -17.49 6.11
C GLN A 116 -7.99 -16.28 5.25
N LEU A 117 -7.30 -16.07 4.14
CA LEU A 117 -7.63 -14.99 3.20
C LEU A 117 -8.52 -15.50 2.07
N ASP A 118 -9.56 -14.72 1.74
CA ASP A 118 -10.40 -14.93 0.57
C ASP A 118 -9.87 -14.14 -0.63
N VAL A 119 -9.37 -12.92 -0.37
CA VAL A 119 -8.91 -11.99 -1.41
C VAL A 119 -7.58 -11.36 -1.00
N ILE A 120 -6.69 -11.24 -1.97
CA ILE A 120 -5.52 -10.36 -1.92
C ILE A 120 -5.72 -9.29 -2.99
N LEU A 121 -5.75 -8.01 -2.60
CA LEU A 121 -5.82 -6.88 -3.52
C LEU A 121 -4.43 -6.32 -3.77
N ILE A 122 -4.11 -6.05 -5.04
CA ILE A 122 -2.87 -5.38 -5.44
C ILE A 122 -3.26 -4.13 -6.23
N THR A 123 -2.92 -2.97 -5.68
CA THR A 123 -3.28 -1.69 -6.30
C THR A 123 -2.37 -1.37 -7.48
N HIS A 124 -1.06 -1.61 -7.37
CA HIS A 124 -0.10 -1.36 -8.44
C HIS A 124 1.23 -2.12 -8.22
N ALA A 125 2.13 -2.04 -9.20
CA ALA A 125 3.31 -2.89 -9.26
C ALA A 125 4.53 -2.38 -8.45
N HIS A 126 4.47 -1.25 -7.75
CA HIS A 126 5.59 -0.79 -6.92
C HIS A 126 5.96 -1.83 -5.87
N MET A 127 7.23 -1.88 -5.47
CA MET A 127 7.77 -2.98 -4.66
C MET A 127 7.30 -2.96 -3.22
N ASP A 128 6.81 -1.84 -2.74
CA ASP A 128 6.24 -1.63 -1.42
C ASP A 128 4.73 -1.95 -1.35
N HIS A 129 4.09 -2.23 -2.50
CA HIS A 129 2.70 -2.69 -2.63
C HIS A 129 2.63 -4.14 -3.16
N LEU A 130 3.29 -4.43 -4.28
CA LEU A 130 3.44 -5.77 -4.82
C LEU A 130 4.79 -6.35 -4.34
N ASP A 131 4.86 -6.76 -3.07
CA ASP A 131 6.04 -7.38 -2.49
C ASP A 131 6.05 -8.89 -2.74
N ILE A 132 6.98 -9.35 -3.59
CA ILE A 132 7.08 -10.76 -3.99
C ILE A 132 7.33 -11.69 -2.80
N PRO A 133 8.23 -11.39 -1.83
CA PRO A 133 8.40 -12.22 -0.65
C PRO A 133 7.09 -12.41 0.14
N SER A 134 6.33 -11.33 0.35
CA SER A 134 5.05 -11.39 1.04
C SER A 134 4.04 -12.25 0.30
N LEU A 135 3.87 -12.04 -1.00
CA LEU A 135 2.97 -12.85 -1.83
C LEU A 135 3.36 -14.34 -1.85
N LYS A 136 4.66 -14.67 -1.85
CA LYS A 136 5.14 -16.07 -1.76
C LYS A 136 4.72 -16.75 -0.46
N ALA A 137 4.65 -16.02 0.64
CA ALA A 137 4.33 -16.55 1.97
C ALA A 137 2.82 -16.66 2.26
N LEU A 138 1.96 -16.08 1.39
CA LEU A 138 0.51 -16.07 1.56
C LEU A 138 -0.18 -17.29 0.94
N PRO A 139 -1.43 -17.63 1.39
CA PRO A 139 -2.16 -18.80 0.93
C PRO A 139 -2.49 -18.70 -0.55
N LYS A 140 -2.17 -19.75 -1.33
CA LYS A 140 -2.37 -19.80 -2.77
C LYS A 140 -3.82 -20.07 -3.20
N SER A 141 -4.69 -20.34 -2.23
CA SER A 141 -6.15 -20.47 -2.42
C SER A 141 -6.88 -19.13 -2.47
N ALA A 142 -6.28 -18.05 -1.96
CA ALA A 142 -6.85 -16.72 -2.05
C ALA A 142 -6.95 -16.26 -3.51
N VAL A 143 -8.05 -15.57 -3.85
CA VAL A 143 -8.18 -14.90 -5.15
C VAL A 143 -7.34 -13.64 -5.13
N VAL A 144 -6.43 -13.49 -6.08
CA VAL A 144 -5.67 -12.25 -6.24
C VAL A 144 -6.38 -11.36 -7.25
N VAL A 145 -6.78 -10.16 -6.83
CA VAL A 145 -7.32 -9.13 -7.71
C VAL A 145 -6.26 -8.03 -7.85
N ALA A 146 -5.87 -7.72 -9.06
CA ALA A 146 -4.73 -6.85 -9.33
C ALA A 146 -5.01 -5.86 -10.47
N CYS A 147 -4.16 -4.86 -10.60
CA CYS A 147 -4.13 -3.93 -11.72
C CYS A 147 -3.73 -4.62 -13.03
N ASP A 148 -3.97 -3.93 -14.15
CA ASP A 148 -3.60 -4.40 -15.50
C ASP A 148 -2.12 -4.80 -15.58
N LYS A 149 -1.82 -5.93 -16.23
CA LYS A 149 -0.50 -6.56 -16.42
C LYS A 149 0.20 -7.04 -15.13
N CYS A 150 -0.32 -6.80 -13.94
CA CYS A 150 0.30 -7.26 -12.69
C CYS A 150 0.33 -8.80 -12.59
N SER A 151 -0.55 -9.51 -13.31
CA SER A 151 -0.55 -10.99 -13.39
C SER A 151 0.78 -11.54 -13.92
N GLN A 152 1.50 -10.82 -14.77
CA GLN A 152 2.83 -11.21 -15.25
C GLN A 152 3.84 -11.43 -14.11
N ILE A 153 3.69 -10.69 -13.00
CA ILE A 153 4.54 -10.83 -11.81
C ILE A 153 3.93 -11.87 -10.84
N ILE A 154 2.59 -11.91 -10.75
CA ILE A 154 1.87 -12.67 -9.73
C ILE A 154 1.67 -14.14 -10.13
N ALA A 155 1.36 -14.43 -11.39
CA ALA A 155 1.08 -15.80 -11.85
C ALA A 155 2.21 -16.80 -11.56
N PRO A 156 3.51 -16.45 -11.73
CA PRO A 156 4.60 -17.38 -11.39
C PRO A 156 4.68 -17.73 -9.90
N LEU A 157 3.96 -17.02 -9.02
CA LEU A 157 3.97 -17.26 -7.56
C LEU A 157 3.03 -18.39 -7.13
N GLY A 158 2.28 -19.00 -8.06
CA GLY A 158 1.48 -20.20 -7.84
C GLY A 158 0.07 -19.95 -7.27
N PHE A 159 -0.48 -18.75 -7.37
CA PHE A 159 -1.89 -18.49 -7.05
C PHE A 159 -2.81 -19.16 -8.07
N LYS A 160 -3.93 -19.74 -7.61
CA LYS A 160 -4.87 -20.49 -8.44
C LYS A 160 -5.81 -19.59 -9.25
N ASP A 161 -6.13 -18.41 -8.74
CA ASP A 161 -7.06 -17.46 -9.35
C ASP A 161 -6.44 -16.05 -9.25
N VAL A 162 -6.07 -15.50 -10.41
CA VAL A 162 -5.51 -14.14 -10.54
C VAL A 162 -6.37 -13.38 -11.53
N ARG A 163 -6.99 -12.30 -11.08
CA ARG A 163 -7.92 -11.48 -11.86
C ARG A 163 -7.36 -10.09 -12.03
N GLU A 164 -7.13 -9.68 -13.24
CA GLU A 164 -6.78 -8.30 -13.55
C GLU A 164 -8.03 -7.47 -13.81
N LEU A 165 -8.03 -6.23 -13.30
CA LEU A 165 -9.09 -5.27 -13.54
C LEU A 165 -8.52 -3.99 -14.10
N LYS A 166 -9.10 -3.50 -15.19
CA LYS A 166 -8.92 -2.13 -15.70
C LYS A 166 -9.95 -1.21 -15.05
N TRP A 167 -9.71 0.08 -15.10
CA TRP A 167 -10.63 1.07 -14.55
C TRP A 167 -12.06 0.88 -15.08
N GLY A 168 -13.01 0.83 -14.18
CA GLY A 168 -14.43 0.57 -14.46
C GLY A 168 -14.83 -0.91 -14.43
N GLU A 169 -13.87 -1.85 -14.56
CA GLU A 169 -14.15 -3.28 -14.45
C GLU A 169 -14.36 -3.72 -13.00
N SER A 170 -15.05 -4.83 -12.82
CA SER A 170 -15.33 -5.39 -11.51
C SER A 170 -15.32 -6.91 -11.51
N THR A 171 -15.11 -7.49 -10.32
CA THR A 171 -15.24 -8.91 -10.05
C THR A 171 -15.95 -9.15 -8.73
N VAL A 172 -16.42 -10.37 -8.50
CA VAL A 172 -17.09 -10.74 -7.24
C VAL A 172 -16.39 -11.93 -6.61
N VAL A 173 -16.10 -11.83 -5.30
CA VAL A 173 -15.53 -12.93 -4.50
C VAL A 173 -16.33 -13.03 -3.19
N LYS A 174 -16.95 -14.18 -2.90
CA LYS A 174 -17.77 -14.42 -1.69
C LYS A 174 -18.81 -13.31 -1.43
N GLY A 175 -19.46 -12.84 -2.48
CA GLY A 175 -20.45 -11.77 -2.38
C GLY A 175 -19.88 -10.35 -2.27
N LEU A 176 -18.55 -10.20 -2.12
CA LEU A 176 -17.88 -8.90 -2.16
C LEU A 176 -17.64 -8.52 -3.63
N THR A 177 -18.26 -7.43 -4.07
CA THR A 177 -17.97 -6.79 -5.35
C THR A 177 -16.75 -5.90 -5.19
N ILE A 178 -15.77 -6.09 -6.06
CA ILE A 178 -14.51 -5.33 -6.13
C ILE A 178 -14.48 -4.66 -7.49
N ARG A 179 -14.53 -3.33 -7.53
CA ARG A 179 -14.48 -2.53 -8.75
C ARG A 179 -13.21 -1.71 -8.80
N ALA A 180 -12.47 -1.79 -9.90
CA ALA A 180 -11.32 -0.94 -10.15
C ALA A 180 -11.77 0.48 -10.51
N MET A 181 -11.10 1.46 -9.93
CA MET A 181 -11.30 2.90 -10.14
C MET A 181 -9.97 3.57 -10.47
N GLY A 182 -10.02 4.73 -11.15
CA GLY A 182 -8.84 5.51 -11.47
C GLY A 182 -8.14 6.08 -10.23
N ALA A 183 -6.83 6.30 -10.38
CA ALA A 183 -5.99 7.04 -9.47
C ALA A 183 -5.09 8.00 -10.28
N ARG A 184 -4.43 8.93 -9.63
CA ARG A 184 -3.38 9.74 -10.25
C ARG A 184 -2.03 9.28 -9.74
N HIS A 185 -1.47 8.26 -10.39
CA HIS A 185 -0.23 7.61 -10.00
C HIS A 185 0.55 7.13 -11.22
N TRP A 186 1.54 6.27 -11.04
CA TRP A 186 2.28 5.61 -12.12
C TRP A 186 2.38 4.09 -11.88
N GLY A 187 2.72 3.33 -12.96
CA GLY A 187 2.76 1.87 -12.89
C GLY A 187 4.15 1.23 -13.04
N LYS A 188 5.24 1.99 -13.19
CA LYS A 188 6.57 1.42 -13.44
C LYS A 188 7.20 0.86 -12.18
N ARG A 189 7.46 -0.47 -12.18
CA ARG A 189 8.14 -1.14 -11.07
C ARG A 189 9.64 -0.81 -10.99
N TRP A 190 10.30 -0.51 -12.13
CA TRP A 190 11.72 -0.20 -12.26
C TRP A 190 11.93 1.11 -13.01
N PRO A 191 11.63 2.29 -12.41
CA PRO A 191 11.84 3.54 -13.13
C PRO A 191 13.35 3.78 -13.39
N PRO A 192 13.72 4.33 -14.56
CA PRO A 192 12.85 4.67 -15.69
C PRO A 192 12.62 3.53 -16.68
N PHE A 193 13.09 2.32 -16.39
CA PHE A 193 13.10 1.16 -17.28
C PHE A 193 11.98 0.16 -16.94
N GLY A 194 11.72 -0.75 -17.91
CA GLY A 194 10.82 -1.87 -17.73
C GLY A 194 9.38 -1.55 -18.15
N GLU A 195 8.50 -2.53 -17.91
CA GLU A 195 7.09 -2.48 -18.25
C GLU A 195 6.36 -1.41 -17.45
N ASP A 196 5.38 -0.78 -18.08
CA ASP A 196 4.42 0.10 -17.43
C ASP A 196 3.17 -0.71 -17.10
N TYR A 197 2.99 -0.98 -15.81
CA TYR A 197 1.84 -1.71 -15.27
C TYR A 197 0.69 -0.76 -14.99
N GLY A 198 -0.53 -1.29 -14.87
CA GLY A 198 -1.67 -0.53 -14.39
C GLY A 198 -1.51 -0.09 -12.92
N PHE A 199 -2.42 0.79 -12.52
CA PHE A 199 -2.57 1.19 -11.12
C PHE A 199 -4.05 1.48 -10.86
N ASN A 200 -4.55 1.00 -9.72
CA ASN A 200 -5.97 1.04 -9.37
C ASN A 200 -6.16 1.58 -7.95
N SER A 201 -7.19 2.40 -7.79
CA SER A 201 -7.97 2.43 -6.56
C SER A 201 -9.07 1.36 -6.66
N TYR A 202 -9.65 0.95 -5.54
CA TYR A 202 -10.74 -0.03 -5.53
C TYR A 202 -11.93 0.47 -4.74
N VAL A 203 -13.13 0.18 -5.25
CA VAL A 203 -14.39 0.28 -4.51
C VAL A 203 -14.83 -1.13 -4.15
N LEU A 204 -15.02 -1.37 -2.86
CA LEU A 204 -15.50 -2.64 -2.30
C LEU A 204 -16.94 -2.46 -1.84
N GLU A 205 -17.82 -3.40 -2.23
CA GLU A 205 -19.25 -3.31 -1.92
C GLU A 205 -19.81 -4.68 -1.52
N LYS A 206 -20.47 -4.75 -0.36
CA LYS A 206 -21.18 -5.94 0.11
C LYS A 206 -22.23 -5.55 1.16
N ASP A 207 -23.39 -6.20 1.12
CA ASP A 207 -24.47 -6.06 2.10
C ASP A 207 -24.93 -4.60 2.33
N GLY A 208 -24.92 -3.78 1.27
CA GLY A 208 -25.30 -2.37 1.32
C GLY A 208 -24.19 -1.42 1.81
N HIS A 209 -23.04 -1.94 2.21
CA HIS A 209 -21.88 -1.19 2.66
C HIS A 209 -20.86 -0.98 1.55
N ARG A 210 -20.15 0.15 1.62
CA ARG A 210 -19.20 0.56 0.61
C ARG A 210 -17.91 1.10 1.23
N MET A 211 -16.77 0.72 0.66
CA MET A 211 -15.47 1.25 1.04
C MET A 211 -14.68 1.68 -0.20
N LEU A 212 -14.02 2.83 -0.11
CA LEU A 212 -12.99 3.26 -1.07
C LEU A 212 -11.62 2.92 -0.53
N LEU A 213 -10.84 2.13 -1.25
CA LEU A 213 -9.41 1.95 -1.08
C LEU A 213 -8.72 2.80 -2.16
N ALA A 214 -8.40 4.06 -1.83
CA ALA A 214 -7.81 5.00 -2.78
C ALA A 214 -6.34 4.69 -3.07
N CYS A 215 -5.64 4.10 -2.08
CA CYS A 215 -4.22 3.78 -2.14
C CYS A 215 -3.35 4.97 -2.58
N ASP A 216 -2.31 4.75 -3.37
CA ASP A 216 -1.42 5.82 -3.81
C ASP A 216 -2.04 6.64 -4.94
N SER A 217 -2.19 7.92 -4.68
CA SER A 217 -2.69 8.89 -5.64
C SER A 217 -2.17 10.29 -5.28
N ALA A 218 -1.80 11.06 -6.29
CA ALA A 218 -1.69 12.50 -6.14
C ALA A 218 -3.08 13.13 -5.99
N ASP A 219 -3.11 14.42 -5.67
CA ASP A 219 -4.32 15.22 -5.60
C ASP A 219 -5.12 15.15 -6.90
N THR A 220 -6.41 14.80 -6.80
CA THR A 220 -7.30 14.55 -7.94
C THR A 220 -8.77 14.69 -7.55
N ASP A 221 -9.61 15.04 -8.50
CA ASP A 221 -11.08 15.10 -8.37
C ASP A 221 -11.79 13.77 -8.71
N LEU A 222 -11.05 12.74 -9.14
CA LEU A 222 -11.61 11.43 -9.52
C LEU A 222 -12.52 10.83 -8.43
N PHE A 223 -12.14 11.01 -7.15
CA PHE A 223 -12.88 10.46 -6.02
C PHE A 223 -14.16 11.23 -5.68
N ALA A 224 -14.34 12.47 -6.17
CA ALA A 224 -15.55 13.26 -5.94
C ALA A 224 -16.82 12.59 -6.54
N SER A 225 -16.65 11.75 -7.56
CA SER A 225 -17.73 10.94 -8.12
C SER A 225 -18.42 10.02 -7.10
N MET A 226 -17.71 9.65 -6.02
CA MET A 226 -18.24 8.84 -4.93
C MET A 226 -19.31 9.56 -4.11
N ALA A 227 -19.39 10.90 -4.16
CA ALA A 227 -20.34 11.70 -3.37
C ALA A 227 -21.83 11.39 -3.66
N SER A 228 -22.15 10.84 -4.82
CA SER A 228 -23.52 10.41 -5.18
C SER A 228 -23.98 9.17 -4.40
N THR A 229 -23.04 8.32 -4.01
CA THR A 229 -23.26 7.15 -3.15
C THR A 229 -22.02 7.04 -2.24
N PRO A 230 -22.01 7.80 -1.13
CA PRO A 230 -20.83 7.94 -0.29
C PRO A 230 -20.34 6.61 0.30
N PRO A 231 -19.03 6.38 0.40
CA PRO A 231 -18.50 5.24 1.14
C PRO A 231 -18.73 5.39 2.65
N ASP A 232 -18.89 4.27 3.35
CA ASP A 232 -18.82 4.24 4.81
C ASP A 232 -17.41 4.60 5.28
N VAL A 233 -16.40 4.05 4.58
CA VAL A 233 -14.98 4.22 4.90
C VAL A 233 -14.19 4.54 3.62
N ALA A 234 -13.26 5.47 3.73
CA ALA A 234 -12.25 5.71 2.70
C ALA A 234 -10.84 5.53 3.28
N VAL A 235 -10.02 4.76 2.60
CA VAL A 235 -8.63 4.47 2.97
C VAL A 235 -7.72 5.25 2.02
N PHE A 236 -6.87 6.12 2.54
CA PHE A 236 -5.99 6.98 1.75
C PHE A 236 -4.53 6.89 2.21
N SER A 237 -3.60 6.87 1.25
CA SER A 237 -2.19 7.10 1.49
C SER A 237 -1.95 8.56 1.85
N ILE A 238 -1.20 8.81 2.94
CA ILE A 238 -0.92 10.16 3.45
C ILE A 238 0.55 10.53 3.48
N GLY A 239 1.44 9.63 3.06
CA GLY A 239 2.90 9.82 3.06
C GLY A 239 3.52 9.79 1.67
N ALA A 240 4.85 9.86 1.64
CA ALA A 240 5.69 9.86 0.44
C ALA A 240 5.45 11.06 -0.50
N TYR A 241 5.07 12.25 0.02
CA TYR A 241 4.79 13.42 -0.80
C TYR A 241 6.02 14.31 -1.06
N ASP A 242 7.07 14.28 -0.26
CA ASP A 242 8.28 15.08 -0.49
C ASP A 242 9.46 14.20 -0.98
N PRO A 243 9.86 14.26 -2.27
CA PRO A 243 9.48 15.26 -3.30
C PRO A 243 8.38 14.78 -4.27
N TRP A 244 7.67 13.68 -3.97
CA TRP A 244 6.83 12.97 -4.94
C TRP A 244 5.40 13.51 -5.05
N ILE A 245 5.19 14.80 -4.74
CA ILE A 245 3.86 15.46 -4.69
C ILE A 245 3.03 15.33 -6.00
N LEU A 246 3.66 15.07 -7.13
CA LEU A 246 2.97 14.85 -8.40
C LEU A 246 2.33 13.45 -8.50
N ASN A 247 2.67 12.54 -7.57
CA ASN A 247 2.22 11.15 -7.55
C ASN A 247 1.64 10.73 -6.20
N HIS A 248 1.86 11.52 -5.13
CA HIS A 248 1.39 11.29 -3.77
C HIS A 248 0.83 12.60 -3.21
N ALA A 249 -0.42 12.59 -2.80
CA ALA A 249 -1.03 13.74 -2.16
C ALA A 249 -0.44 13.97 -0.76
N ASN A 250 -0.27 15.24 -0.37
CA ASN A 250 0.04 15.59 1.00
C ASN A 250 -1.22 15.45 1.89
N PRO A 251 -1.07 15.45 3.24
CA PRO A 251 -2.19 15.20 4.14
C PRO A 251 -3.36 16.18 4.01
N GLU A 252 -3.12 17.45 3.69
CA GLU A 252 -4.16 18.45 3.47
C GLU A 252 -4.96 18.18 2.20
N GLN A 253 -4.30 17.77 1.12
CA GLN A 253 -4.93 17.35 -0.13
C GLN A 253 -5.73 16.05 0.10
N VAL A 254 -5.19 15.09 0.87
CA VAL A 254 -5.93 13.88 1.24
C VAL A 254 -7.19 14.23 2.02
N TRP A 255 -7.11 15.15 2.98
CA TRP A 255 -8.30 15.59 3.71
C TRP A 255 -9.36 16.19 2.78
N ALA A 256 -8.95 17.04 1.82
CA ALA A 256 -9.86 17.61 0.82
C ALA A 256 -10.48 16.53 -0.09
N MET A 257 -9.69 15.58 -0.59
CA MET A 257 -10.19 14.45 -1.38
C MET A 257 -11.17 13.59 -0.57
N PHE A 258 -10.85 13.27 0.70
CA PHE A 258 -11.76 12.55 1.58
C PHE A 258 -13.10 13.28 1.74
N GLN A 259 -13.09 14.59 1.99
CA GLN A 259 -14.30 15.39 2.10
C GLN A 259 -15.12 15.36 0.81
N SER A 260 -14.47 15.40 -0.36
CA SER A 260 -15.14 15.35 -1.66
C SER A 260 -15.88 14.04 -1.90
N THR A 261 -15.44 12.92 -1.32
CA THR A 261 -16.13 11.62 -1.39
C THR A 261 -17.40 11.58 -0.55
N ARG A 262 -17.53 12.45 0.45
CA ARG A 262 -18.53 12.40 1.54
C ARG A 262 -18.49 11.12 2.38
N ALA A 263 -17.39 10.36 2.35
CA ALA A 263 -17.22 9.18 3.20
C ALA A 263 -17.37 9.53 4.69
N HIS A 264 -17.84 8.59 5.52
CA HIS A 264 -18.03 8.84 6.95
C HIS A 264 -16.70 8.81 7.71
N TYR A 265 -15.84 7.82 7.43
CA TYR A 265 -14.58 7.59 8.14
C TYR A 265 -13.39 7.54 7.19
N LEU A 266 -12.25 8.04 7.67
CA LEU A 266 -10.95 8.03 7.00
C LEU A 266 -9.99 7.10 7.74
N VAL A 267 -9.39 6.15 7.02
CA VAL A 267 -8.26 5.33 7.49
C VAL A 267 -6.99 5.80 6.78
N PRO A 268 -6.03 6.40 7.49
CA PRO A 268 -4.76 6.82 6.92
C PRO A 268 -3.76 5.66 6.83
N ILE A 269 -3.16 5.47 5.67
CA ILE A 269 -2.12 4.48 5.41
C ILE A 269 -0.87 5.12 4.77
N HIS A 270 0.15 4.32 4.45
CA HIS A 270 1.37 4.71 3.74
C HIS A 270 2.23 5.73 4.50
N TRP A 271 2.29 5.60 5.83
CA TRP A 271 3.11 6.44 6.71
C TRP A 271 3.74 5.61 7.83
N GLY A 272 4.74 6.15 8.52
CA GLY A 272 5.28 5.58 9.76
C GLY A 272 5.97 4.21 9.64
N THR A 273 6.08 3.62 8.45
CA THR A 273 6.58 2.25 8.28
C THR A 273 7.92 2.18 7.55
N PHE A 274 7.98 2.72 6.33
CA PHE A 274 9.20 2.79 5.53
C PHE A 274 9.55 4.24 5.24
N LYS A 275 10.83 4.57 5.24
CA LYS A 275 11.31 5.90 4.81
C LYS A 275 11.51 5.90 3.30
N LEU A 276 10.49 6.36 2.56
CA LEU A 276 10.47 6.43 1.10
C LEU A 276 10.65 7.86 0.56
N SER A 277 10.65 8.84 1.45
CA SER A 277 10.54 10.26 1.15
C SER A 277 11.31 11.10 2.17
N LYS A 278 11.29 12.42 2.06
CA LYS A 278 12.07 13.32 2.92
C LYS A 278 11.32 13.76 4.18
N GLU A 279 9.99 13.82 4.14
CA GLU A 279 9.21 14.24 5.31
C GLU A 279 9.47 13.35 6.53
N PRO A 280 9.43 13.88 7.76
CA PRO A 280 9.52 13.09 8.98
C PRO A 280 8.44 12.02 9.06
N MET A 281 8.75 10.87 9.67
CA MET A 281 7.86 9.69 9.69
C MET A 281 6.50 9.97 10.35
N GLU A 282 6.47 10.84 11.35
CA GLU A 282 5.26 11.17 12.12
C GLU A 282 4.47 12.35 11.52
N GLU A 283 5.11 13.15 10.67
CA GLU A 283 4.53 14.38 10.12
C GLU A 283 3.22 14.13 9.35
N PRO A 284 3.10 13.08 8.51
CA PRO A 284 1.89 12.87 7.72
C PRO A 284 0.62 12.77 8.59
N LEU A 285 0.65 12.00 9.67
CA LEU A 285 -0.50 11.85 10.56
C LEU A 285 -0.79 13.13 11.34
N GLN A 286 0.23 13.82 11.82
CA GLN A 286 0.08 15.09 12.56
C GLN A 286 -0.57 16.17 11.67
N ARG A 287 -0.12 16.29 10.40
CA ARG A 287 -0.69 17.22 9.43
C ARG A 287 -2.13 16.86 9.07
N LEU A 288 -2.44 15.58 8.90
CA LEU A 288 -3.81 15.12 8.61
C LEU A 288 -4.76 15.47 9.76
N ILE A 289 -4.37 15.21 11.00
CA ILE A 289 -5.17 15.57 12.20
C ILE A 289 -5.39 17.08 12.26
N LYS A 290 -4.34 17.86 11.99
CA LYS A 290 -4.43 19.33 11.96
C LYS A 290 -5.38 19.82 10.84
N ALA A 291 -5.31 19.23 9.66
CA ALA A 291 -6.18 19.57 8.52
C ALA A 291 -7.65 19.23 8.82
N ALA A 292 -7.91 18.15 9.56
CA ALA A 292 -9.26 17.74 9.95
C ALA A 292 -9.91 18.67 11.03
N GLY A 293 -9.09 19.34 11.85
CA GLY A 293 -9.60 20.24 12.90
C GLY A 293 -10.64 19.55 13.81
N ASP A 294 -11.82 20.16 13.94
CA ASP A 294 -12.92 19.63 14.77
C ASP A 294 -13.53 18.32 14.26
N GLN A 295 -13.21 17.91 13.01
CA GLN A 295 -13.67 16.65 12.44
C GLN A 295 -12.65 15.51 12.56
N GLN A 296 -11.63 15.67 13.39
CA GLN A 296 -10.56 14.67 13.52
C GLN A 296 -11.03 13.31 14.06
N ASP A 297 -12.18 13.21 14.69
CA ASP A 297 -12.81 11.96 15.14
C ASP A 297 -13.27 11.07 13.96
N ARG A 298 -13.37 11.62 12.75
CA ARG A 298 -13.58 10.87 11.52
C ARG A 298 -12.31 10.14 11.03
N ILE A 299 -11.12 10.54 11.50
CA ILE A 299 -9.87 9.83 11.23
C ILE A 299 -9.77 8.69 12.23
N VAL A 300 -10.07 7.48 11.77
CA VAL A 300 -10.01 6.26 12.58
C VAL A 300 -8.72 5.50 12.31
N LEU A 301 -8.35 4.57 13.22
CA LEU A 301 -7.18 3.71 13.05
C LEU A 301 -5.86 4.50 12.86
N ARG A 302 -5.55 5.39 13.81
CA ARG A 302 -4.35 6.25 13.81
C ARG A 302 -3.06 5.55 14.25
N GLN A 303 -3.11 4.22 14.46
CA GLN A 303 -1.97 3.42 14.92
C GLN A 303 -1.70 2.26 13.97
N ILE A 304 -0.42 2.01 13.70
CA ILE A 304 0.01 0.79 13.01
C ILE A 304 -0.14 -0.38 13.99
N GLY A 305 -0.70 -1.49 13.53
CA GLY A 305 -1.00 -2.64 14.38
C GLY A 305 -2.31 -2.54 15.16
N GLY A 306 -3.02 -1.41 15.08
CA GLY A 306 -4.37 -1.28 15.63
C GLY A 306 -5.43 -1.93 14.74
N SER A 307 -6.63 -2.10 15.30
CA SER A 307 -7.85 -2.45 14.55
C SER A 307 -9.00 -1.52 14.92
N TRP A 308 -9.90 -1.36 13.97
CA TRP A 308 -11.13 -0.59 14.15
C TRP A 308 -12.29 -1.34 13.52
N THR A 309 -13.39 -1.46 14.25
CA THR A 309 -14.63 -2.07 13.76
C THR A 309 -15.65 -0.96 13.54
N MET A 310 -16.26 -0.96 12.37
CA MET A 310 -17.29 0.01 12.02
C MET A 310 -18.49 -0.12 12.97
N PRO A 311 -18.99 0.99 13.54
CA PRO A 311 -20.19 0.98 14.36
C PRO A 311 -21.41 0.48 13.56
N ALA A 312 -22.29 -0.30 14.19
CA ALA A 312 -23.49 -0.84 13.55
C ALA A 312 -24.45 0.26 13.08
N THR A 313 -24.44 1.43 13.73
CA THR A 313 -25.23 2.60 13.34
C THR A 313 -24.28 3.72 12.97
N ILE A 314 -24.22 4.05 11.68
CA ILE A 314 -23.55 5.28 11.23
C ILE A 314 -24.56 6.39 11.51
N GLU A 315 -24.39 7.12 12.61
CA GLU A 315 -25.22 8.28 12.90
C GLU A 315 -25.14 9.27 11.73
N SER A 316 -26.29 9.59 11.15
CA SER A 316 -26.38 10.58 10.09
C SER A 316 -26.14 11.98 10.69
N ARG A 317 -24.88 12.37 10.88
CA ARG A 317 -24.47 13.74 11.27
C ARG A 317 -24.71 14.78 10.15
N GLN A 318 -25.66 14.52 9.25
CA GLN A 318 -26.06 15.49 8.21
C GLN A 318 -26.90 16.66 8.73
N ALA A 319 -27.25 16.71 10.01
CA ALA A 319 -28.16 17.73 10.57
C ALA A 319 -27.49 18.94 11.24
N ALA A 320 -26.18 19.03 11.31
CA ALA A 320 -25.47 20.11 12.05
C ALA A 320 -24.73 21.12 11.14
N GLY A 321 -25.25 21.37 9.94
CA GLY A 321 -24.68 22.31 9.00
C GLY A 321 -25.77 23.11 8.26
N ARG A 322 -26.61 23.81 9.01
CA ARG A 322 -27.42 24.93 8.51
C ARG A 322 -27.07 26.20 9.25
#